data_724ff8d888cff5b525f09b1944eec378
#
_entry.id   724ff8d888cff5b525f09b1944eec378
#
_cell.length_a   1.000
_cell.length_b   1.000
_cell.length_c   1.000
_cell.angle_alpha   90.00
_cell.angle_beta   90.00
_cell.angle_gamma   90.00
#
_symmetry.space_group_name_H-M   'P 1'
#
loop_
_entity.id
_entity.type
_entity.pdbx_description
1 polymer ?
#
loop_
_entity_poly.entity_id
_entity_poly.type
_entity_poly.pdbx_seq_one_letter_code
_entity_poly.pdbx_strand_id
1 'polypeptide(L)' 'MDRITAENRAGELRPILERYSYEYYVLDNPSISDYDYDRLLHELLDIETEFPELATENSPTRRVGGMAL' A
#
# COMPACT_ATOMS: atom_id res chain seq x y z
N MET A 1 -7.20 -10.41 12.84
CA MET A 1 -5.87 -9.79 13.06
C MET A 1 -6.01 -8.78 14.19
N ASP A 2 -5.13 -8.82 15.18
CA ASP A 2 -5.20 -7.83 16.24
C ASP A 2 -4.52 -6.52 15.79
N ARG A 3 -4.74 -5.46 16.58
CA ARG A 3 -4.28 -4.14 16.19
C ARG A 3 -2.74 -4.06 16.09
N ILE A 4 -2.04 -4.70 17.03
CA ILE A 4 -0.58 -4.65 17.04
C ILE A 4 -0.01 -5.35 15.81
N THR A 5 -0.53 -6.51 15.46
CA THR A 5 -0.14 -7.23 14.27
C THR A 5 -0.47 -6.43 13.02
N ALA A 6 -1.65 -5.83 12.98
CA ALA A 6 -2.07 -4.99 11.85
C ALA A 6 -1.14 -3.78 11.69
N GLU A 7 -0.80 -3.12 12.78
CA GLU A 7 0.08 -1.96 12.76
C GLU A 7 1.46 -2.34 12.24
N ASN A 8 2.02 -3.46 12.72
CA ASN A 8 3.31 -3.92 12.27
C ASN A 8 3.29 -4.26 10.78
N ARG A 9 2.24 -4.94 10.32
CA ARG A 9 2.14 -5.32 8.92
C ARG A 9 1.95 -4.09 8.02
N ALA A 10 1.14 -3.13 8.44
CA ALA A 10 0.97 -1.89 7.69
C ALA A 10 2.29 -1.14 7.57
N GLY A 11 3.07 -1.10 8.66
CA GLY A 11 4.39 -0.49 8.65
C GLY A 11 5.37 -1.18 7.71
N GLU A 12 5.20 -2.47 7.47
CA GLU A 12 6.00 -3.20 6.48
C GLU A 12 5.51 -2.93 5.05
N LEU A 13 4.20 -2.89 4.87
CA LEU A 13 3.62 -2.76 3.54
C LEU A 13 3.81 -1.37 2.92
N ARG A 14 3.72 -0.33 3.74
CA ARG A 14 3.82 1.04 3.22
C ARG A 14 5.10 1.31 2.44
N PRO A 15 6.30 1.06 3.01
CA PRO A 15 7.54 1.31 2.27
C PRO A 15 7.69 0.40 1.06
N ILE A 16 7.23 -0.84 1.14
CA ILE A 16 7.27 -1.77 0.03
C ILE A 16 6.42 -1.24 -1.13
N LEU A 17 5.19 -0.82 -0.83
CA LEU A 17 4.28 -0.32 -1.85
C LEU A 17 4.75 1.00 -2.43
N GLU A 18 5.35 1.86 -1.60
CA GLU A 18 5.89 3.12 -2.10
C GLU A 18 7.04 2.87 -3.06
N ARG A 19 7.90 1.92 -2.76
CA ARG A 19 9.02 1.57 -3.64
C ARG A 19 8.52 1.04 -4.98
N TYR A 20 7.57 0.10 -4.96
CA TYR A 20 7.03 -0.46 -6.19
C TYR A 20 6.25 0.57 -6.99
N SER A 21 5.54 1.45 -6.31
CA SER A 21 4.84 2.56 -6.96
C SER A 21 5.83 3.48 -7.68
N TYR A 22 6.94 3.78 -7.02
CA TYR A 22 7.99 4.60 -7.61
C TYR A 22 8.56 3.93 -8.87
N GLU A 23 8.83 2.63 -8.80
CA GLU A 23 9.34 1.89 -9.95
C GLU A 23 8.36 1.92 -11.13
N TYR A 24 7.07 1.83 -10.81
CA TYR A 24 6.05 1.79 -11.84
C TYR A 24 5.83 3.15 -12.49
N TYR A 25 5.69 4.20 -11.66
CA TYR A 25 5.28 5.51 -12.16
C TYR A 25 6.44 6.42 -12.55
N VAL A 26 7.59 6.27 -11.92
CA VAL A 26 8.73 7.14 -12.15
C VAL A 26 9.77 6.47 -13.04
N LEU A 27 10.14 5.24 -12.71
CA LEU A 27 11.18 4.52 -13.46
C LEU A 27 10.64 3.77 -14.67
N ASP A 28 9.33 3.57 -14.73
CA ASP A 28 8.67 2.78 -15.78
C ASP A 28 9.31 1.40 -15.92
N ASN A 29 9.71 0.82 -14.80
CA ASN A 29 10.41 -0.45 -14.77
C ASN A 29 10.06 -1.21 -13.50
N PRO A 30 8.82 -1.72 -13.39
CA PRO A 30 8.40 -2.42 -12.19
C PRO A 30 9.13 -3.75 -12.03
N SER A 31 9.53 -4.06 -10.79
CA SER A 31 10.20 -5.31 -10.47
C SER A 31 9.24 -6.41 -10.06
N ILE A 32 7.95 -6.10 -9.94
CA ILE A 32 6.91 -7.10 -9.66
C ILE A 32 5.77 -6.96 -10.66
N SER A 33 4.96 -8.01 -10.75
CA SER A 33 3.79 -7.97 -11.64
C SER A 33 2.70 -7.09 -11.05
N ASP A 34 1.81 -6.61 -11.91
CA ASP A 34 0.64 -5.84 -11.47
C ASP A 34 -0.20 -6.64 -10.48
N TYR A 35 -0.31 -7.95 -10.71
CA TYR A 35 -1.06 -8.82 -9.82
C TYR A 35 -0.48 -8.83 -8.41
N ASP A 36 0.85 -8.96 -8.29
CA ASP A 36 1.50 -9.00 -6.99
C ASP A 36 1.40 -7.65 -6.28
N TYR A 37 1.57 -6.56 -7.03
CA TYR A 37 1.41 -5.22 -6.47
C TYR A 37 -0.01 -5.03 -5.93
N ASP A 38 -0.98 -5.45 -6.71
CA ASP A 38 -2.40 -5.31 -6.34
C ASP A 38 -2.72 -6.10 -5.08
N ARG A 39 -2.16 -7.29 -4.95
CA ARG A 39 -2.36 -8.10 -3.74
C ARG A 39 -1.85 -7.42 -2.49
N LEU A 40 -0.65 -6.84 -2.57
CA LEU A 40 -0.06 -6.13 -1.43
C LEU A 40 -0.86 -4.87 -1.11
N LEU A 41 -1.31 -4.18 -2.13
CA LEU A 41 -2.14 -2.99 -1.94
C LEU A 41 -3.46 -3.34 -1.25
N HIS A 42 -4.09 -4.42 -1.67
CA HIS A 42 -5.34 -4.88 -1.07
C HIS A 42 -5.14 -5.31 0.37
N GLU A 43 -4.01 -5.93 0.69
CA GLU A 43 -3.72 -6.32 2.05
C GLU A 43 -3.67 -5.07 2.95
N LEU A 44 -2.98 -4.02 2.50
CA LEU A 44 -2.92 -2.77 3.27
C LEU A 44 -4.30 -2.12 3.36
N LEU A 45 -5.05 -2.14 2.28
CA LEU A 45 -6.40 -1.59 2.27
C LEU A 45 -7.31 -2.30 3.28
N ASP A 46 -7.22 -3.63 3.35
CA ASP A 46 -7.99 -4.40 4.32
C ASP A 46 -7.63 -4.02 5.74
N ILE A 47 -6.34 -3.84 6.01
CA ILE A 47 -5.88 -3.40 7.33
C ILE A 47 -6.43 -2.03 7.66
N GLU A 48 -6.38 -1.10 6.73
CA GLU A 48 -6.89 0.26 6.96
C GLU A 48 -8.41 0.29 7.09
N THR A 49 -9.10 -0.64 6.44
CA THR A 49 -10.55 -0.74 6.58
C THR A 49 -10.93 -1.27 7.96
N GLU A 50 -10.19 -2.26 8.45
CA GLU A 50 -10.45 -2.83 9.77
C GLU A 50 -10.01 -1.90 10.90
N PHE A 51 -8.90 -1.18 10.69
CA PHE A 51 -8.33 -0.27 11.67
C PHE A 51 -8.12 1.11 11.04
N PRO A 52 -9.19 1.91 10.91
CA PRO A 52 -9.10 3.21 10.22
C PRO A 52 -8.06 4.16 10.81
N GLU A 53 -7.74 4.02 12.08
CA GLU A 53 -6.73 4.86 12.72
C GLU A 53 -5.32 4.59 12.18
N LEU A 54 -5.11 3.47 11.50
CA LEU A 54 -3.83 3.16 10.88
C LEU A 54 -3.72 3.76 9.47
N ALA A 55 -4.81 4.22 8.90
CA ALA A 55 -4.79 4.85 7.58
C ALA A 55 -4.22 6.26 7.70
N THR A 56 -3.20 6.58 6.90
CA THR A 56 -2.58 7.89 6.90
C THR A 56 -2.86 8.61 5.59
N GLU A 57 -2.72 9.94 5.59
CA GLU A 57 -2.94 10.73 4.39
C GLU A 57 -1.97 10.35 3.27
N ASN A 58 -0.79 9.88 3.64
CA ASN A 58 0.24 9.49 2.68
C ASN A 58 0.25 7.99 2.39
N SER A 59 -0.77 7.26 2.82
CA SER A 59 -0.84 5.83 2.56
C SER A 59 -0.86 5.57 1.05
N PRO A 60 -0.13 4.53 0.58
CA PRO A 60 -0.16 4.16 -0.83
C PRO A 60 -1.57 3.88 -1.35
N THR A 61 -2.48 3.42 -0.49
CA THR A 61 -3.86 3.16 -0.89
C THR A 61 -4.57 4.44 -1.31
N ARG A 62 -4.29 5.54 -0.64
CA ARG A 62 -4.89 6.84 -0.98
C ARG A 62 -4.21 7.47 -2.18
N ARG A 63 -2.91 7.28 -2.29
CA ARG A 63 -2.14 7.84 -3.41
C ARG A 63 -2.62 7.27 -4.74
N VAL A 64 -2.88 5.98 -4.77
CA VAL A 64 -3.38 5.34 -5.99
C VAL A 64 -4.73 5.94 -6.38
N GLY A 65 -5.62 6.13 -5.43
CA GLY A 65 -6.91 6.77 -5.70
C GLY A 65 -6.76 8.19 -6.18
N GLY A 66 -5.82 8.93 -5.60
CA GLY A 66 -5.57 10.31 -5.99
C GLY A 66 -5.06 10.43 -7.41
N MET A 67 -4.33 9.44 -7.88
CA MET A 67 -3.77 9.47 -9.23
C MET A 67 -4.81 9.20 -10.30
N ALA A 68 -5.93 8.66 -9.94
CA ALA A 68 -7.01 8.44 -10.88
C ALA A 68 -7.64 9.76 -11.35
N LEU A 69 -7.32 10.83 -10.68
CA LEU A 69 -7.83 12.13 -11.03
C LEU A 69 -6.94 12.81 -12.07
#